data_87ab0483099303e9a1248ab11c0b7aac
#
_entry.id   87ab0483099303e9a1248ab11c0b7aac
#
_cell.length_a   1.000
_cell.length_b   1.000
_cell.length_c   1.000
_cell.angle_alpha   90.00
_cell.angle_beta   90.00
_cell.angle_gamma   90.00
#
_symmetry.space_group_name_H-M   'P 1'
#
loop_
_entity.id
_entity.type
_entity.pdbx_description
1 polymer ?
#
loop_
_entity_poly.entity_id
_entity_poly.type
_entity_poly.pdbx_seq_one_letter_code
_entity_poly.pdbx_strand_id
1 'polypeptide(L)'
;MSGPRVYTVRVPYTPAGLLYKLLLYPLLRLYWLVFRPDVLGVRCLVEYEGRVLLIRNPYGAMKWDLPGGGVRRGERPEEAARREVREEVGVSLTALRPLGRYTGTEVYDKDTVVSYFARAESADLRPRRAEVYEEGWFEWGRLPEPLSREAAKVIGQYRAAEGR
;
A
#
# COMPACT_ATOMS: atom_id res chain seq x y z
N MET A 1 -6.79 4.43 31.10
CA MET A 1 -7.12 3.88 29.77
C MET A 1 -5.92 4.15 28.86
N SER A 2 -5.03 3.18 28.71
CA SER A 2 -3.85 3.30 27.85
C SER A 2 -4.27 3.05 26.39
N GLY A 3 -4.20 4.09 25.58
CA GLY A 3 -4.42 3.96 24.13
C GLY A 3 -3.43 2.96 23.52
N PRO A 4 -3.80 2.27 22.43
CA PRO A 4 -2.92 1.32 21.78
C PRO A 4 -1.64 2.03 21.33
N ARG A 5 -0.51 1.45 21.74
CA ARG A 5 0.82 1.96 21.40
C ARG A 5 1.04 1.84 19.89
N VAL A 6 1.43 2.92 19.25
CA VAL A 6 1.96 2.89 17.88
C VAL A 6 3.31 2.16 17.96
N TYR A 7 3.35 0.91 17.52
CA TYR A 7 4.60 0.17 17.43
C TYR A 7 5.26 0.45 16.09
N THR A 8 6.25 1.32 16.11
CA THR A 8 7.14 1.55 14.98
C THR A 8 8.34 0.64 15.14
N VAL A 9 8.41 -0.45 14.38
CA VAL A 9 9.59 -1.34 14.37
C VAL A 9 10.45 -0.97 13.17
N ARG A 10 11.60 -0.35 13.42
CA ARG A 10 12.62 -0.11 12.37
C ARG A 10 13.43 -1.37 12.15
N VAL A 11 13.33 -1.97 10.97
CA VAL A 11 14.18 -3.07 10.56
C VAL A 11 15.31 -2.52 9.68
N PRO A 12 16.60 -2.74 10.02
CA PRO A 12 17.69 -2.30 9.16
C PRO A 12 17.67 -3.03 7.81
N TYR A 13 18.18 -2.37 6.77
CA TYR A 13 18.30 -2.97 5.43
C TYR A 13 18.94 -4.35 5.51
N THR A 14 18.22 -5.37 5.09
CA THR A 14 18.77 -6.71 5.02
C THR A 14 19.71 -6.83 3.81
N PRO A 15 20.74 -7.73 3.85
CA PRO A 15 21.60 -8.00 2.69
C PRO A 15 20.80 -8.37 1.44
N ALA A 16 19.68 -9.09 1.62
CA ALA A 16 18.75 -9.43 0.53
C ALA A 16 18.09 -8.19 -0.10
N GLY A 17 17.74 -7.17 0.69
CA GLY A 17 17.20 -5.91 0.20
C GLY A 17 18.22 -5.09 -0.61
N LEU A 18 19.50 -5.16 -0.22
CA LEU A 18 20.58 -4.52 -0.96
C LEU A 18 20.84 -5.24 -2.29
N LEU A 19 20.84 -6.57 -2.29
CA LEU A 19 21.00 -7.40 -3.48
C LEU A 19 19.84 -7.16 -4.48
N TYR A 20 18.62 -7.08 -3.99
CA TYR A 20 17.46 -6.71 -4.79
C TYR A 20 17.63 -5.34 -5.46
N LYS A 21 18.04 -4.31 -4.70
CA LYS A 21 18.26 -2.96 -5.24
C LYS A 21 19.34 -2.90 -6.30
N LEU A 22 20.43 -3.64 -6.11
CA LEU A 22 21.60 -3.55 -6.98
C LEU A 22 21.48 -4.40 -8.25
N LEU A 23 20.82 -5.56 -8.18
CA LEU A 23 20.77 -6.52 -9.28
C LEU A 23 19.36 -6.68 -9.88
N LEU A 24 18.36 -6.97 -9.06
CA LEU A 24 17.04 -7.32 -9.56
C LEU A 24 16.22 -6.11 -9.96
N TYR A 25 16.29 -5.03 -9.20
CA TYR A 25 15.54 -3.80 -9.49
C TYR A 25 15.91 -3.15 -10.84
N PRO A 26 17.21 -3.00 -11.21
CA PRO A 26 17.57 -2.49 -12.54
C PRO A 26 17.13 -3.42 -13.66
N LEU A 27 17.21 -4.74 -13.46
CA LEU A 27 16.78 -5.73 -14.45
C LEU A 27 15.27 -5.72 -14.68
N LEU A 28 14.50 -5.65 -13.60
CA LEU A 28 13.05 -5.47 -13.65
C LEU A 28 12.68 -4.14 -14.33
N ARG A 29 13.39 -3.07 -14.01
CA ARG A 29 13.17 -1.76 -14.61
C ARG A 29 13.45 -1.77 -16.12
N LEU A 30 14.50 -2.48 -16.54
CA LEU A 30 14.81 -2.68 -17.97
C LEU A 30 13.72 -3.51 -18.67
N TYR A 31 13.29 -4.61 -18.03
CA TYR A 31 12.16 -5.42 -18.52
C TYR A 31 10.90 -4.56 -18.73
N TRP A 32 10.52 -3.75 -17.73
CA TRP A 32 9.37 -2.86 -17.79
C TRP A 32 9.53 -1.77 -18.87
N LEU A 33 10.76 -1.25 -19.05
CA LEU A 33 11.05 -0.25 -20.08
C LEU A 33 10.88 -0.82 -21.50
N VAL A 34 11.25 -2.09 -21.69
CA VAL A 34 11.21 -2.76 -23.01
C VAL A 34 9.81 -3.26 -23.34
N PHE A 35 9.17 -3.95 -22.41
CA PHE A 35 7.89 -4.63 -22.65
C PHE A 35 6.66 -3.77 -22.34
N ARG A 36 6.79 -2.71 -21.54
CA ARG A 36 5.70 -1.77 -21.18
C ARG A 36 4.34 -2.46 -20.99
N PRO A 37 4.22 -3.52 -20.18
CA PRO A 37 2.95 -4.19 -20.00
C PRO A 37 1.98 -3.23 -19.31
N ASP A 38 0.71 -3.22 -19.75
CA ASP A 38 -0.35 -2.52 -19.04
C ASP A 38 -0.54 -3.21 -17.69
N VAL A 39 -0.23 -2.52 -16.60
CA VAL A 39 -0.35 -3.08 -15.26
C VAL A 39 -1.60 -2.54 -14.59
N LEU A 40 -2.42 -3.47 -14.13
CA LEU A 40 -3.53 -3.16 -13.26
C LEU A 40 -3.05 -3.35 -11.81
N GLY A 41 -3.09 -2.28 -11.05
CA GLY A 41 -2.76 -2.27 -9.64
C GLY A 41 -3.97 -2.00 -8.75
N VAL A 42 -3.80 -2.26 -7.47
CA VAL A 42 -4.79 -1.92 -6.43
C VAL A 42 -4.13 -1.17 -5.28
N ARG A 43 -4.89 -0.26 -4.66
CA ARG A 43 -4.54 0.38 -3.38
C ARG A 43 -5.73 0.29 -2.45
N CYS A 44 -5.49 -0.05 -1.19
CA CYS A 44 -6.55 -0.21 -0.21
C CYS A 44 -6.35 0.75 0.97
N LEU A 45 -7.27 1.69 1.12
CA LEU A 45 -7.37 2.51 2.32
C LEU A 45 -8.08 1.69 3.39
N VAL A 46 -7.31 1.23 4.36
CA VAL A 46 -7.80 0.37 5.45
C VAL A 46 -7.97 1.21 6.71
N GLU A 47 -9.16 1.14 7.30
CA GLU A 47 -9.50 1.83 8.55
C GLU A 47 -9.76 0.82 9.67
N TYR A 48 -9.34 1.17 10.88
CA TYR A 48 -9.70 0.48 12.11
C TYR A 48 -9.90 1.50 13.25
N GLU A 49 -11.08 1.56 13.84
CA GLU A 49 -11.43 2.47 14.94
C GLU A 49 -11.01 3.93 14.70
N GLY A 50 -11.31 4.47 13.50
CA GLY A 50 -11.02 5.86 13.13
C GLY A 50 -9.54 6.13 12.81
N ARG A 51 -8.73 5.09 12.63
CA ARG A 51 -7.31 5.19 12.25
C ARG A 51 -7.08 4.54 10.91
N VAL A 52 -6.15 5.09 10.13
CA VAL A 52 -5.75 4.62 8.81
C VAL A 52 -4.46 3.83 8.90
N LEU A 53 -4.43 2.67 8.23
CA LEU A 53 -3.23 1.86 8.07
C LEU A 53 -2.36 2.46 6.98
N LEU A 54 -1.11 2.74 7.32
CA LEU A 54 -0.07 3.11 6.36
C LEU A 54 1.15 2.21 6.54
N ILE A 55 1.84 1.98 5.43
CA ILE A 55 3.05 1.17 5.36
C ILE A 55 4.17 1.97 4.69
N ARG A 56 5.41 1.57 4.96
CA ARG A 56 6.59 1.96 4.19
C ARG A 56 7.23 0.73 3.58
N ASN A 57 7.50 0.79 2.31
CA ASN A 57 8.22 -0.27 1.63
C ASN A 57 9.73 -0.06 1.74
N PRO A 58 10.54 -1.13 1.83
CA PRO A 58 12.01 -1.04 1.90
C PRO A 58 12.62 -0.53 0.59
N TYR A 59 11.81 -0.49 -0.48
CA TYR A 59 12.22 -0.12 -1.82
C TYR A 59 11.54 1.19 -2.23
N GLY A 60 12.32 2.15 -2.75
CA GLY A 60 11.79 3.44 -3.21
C GLY A 60 12.12 4.60 -2.30
N ALA A 61 11.27 5.62 -2.30
CA ALA A 61 11.52 6.91 -1.63
C ALA A 61 11.25 6.91 -0.11
N MET A 62 11.01 5.76 0.52
CA MET A 62 10.70 5.63 1.95
C MET A 62 9.52 6.50 2.40
N LYS A 63 8.55 6.69 1.50
CA LYS A 63 7.31 7.41 1.80
C LYS A 63 6.28 6.48 2.40
N TRP A 64 5.36 7.05 3.16
CA TRP A 64 4.20 6.34 3.65
C TRP A 64 3.20 6.13 2.52
N ASP A 65 2.74 4.89 2.36
CA ASP A 65 1.83 4.47 1.32
C ASP A 65 0.69 3.62 1.90
N LEU A 66 -0.30 3.35 1.07
CA LEU A 66 -1.39 2.43 1.39
C LEU A 66 -0.98 1.01 0.96
N PRO A 67 -1.43 -0.03 1.67
CA PRO A 67 -1.25 -1.40 1.24
C PRO A 67 -1.83 -1.63 -0.16
N GLY A 68 -1.16 -2.45 -0.96
CA GLY A 68 -1.61 -2.81 -2.29
C GLY A 68 -0.48 -3.22 -3.22
N GLY A 69 -0.84 -3.70 -4.40
CA GLY A 69 0.11 -4.23 -5.37
C GLY A 69 -0.53 -4.56 -6.71
N GLY A 70 0.07 -5.46 -7.45
CA GLY A 70 -0.39 -5.84 -8.79
C GLY A 70 -1.57 -6.83 -8.78
N VAL A 71 -2.48 -6.67 -9.71
CA VAL A 71 -3.55 -7.65 -9.99
C VAL A 71 -2.96 -8.78 -10.82
N ARG A 72 -3.11 -10.03 -10.40
CA ARG A 72 -2.63 -11.22 -11.11
C ARG A 72 -3.54 -11.52 -12.32
N ARG A 73 -2.99 -12.22 -13.29
CA ARG A 73 -3.77 -12.63 -14.48
C ARG A 73 -5.01 -13.45 -14.05
N GLY A 74 -6.19 -12.99 -14.45
CA GLY A 74 -7.46 -13.63 -14.11
C GLY A 74 -8.00 -13.33 -12.72
N GLU A 75 -7.27 -12.55 -11.91
CA GLU A 75 -7.70 -12.10 -10.59
C GLU A 75 -8.60 -10.87 -10.70
N ARG A 76 -9.63 -10.78 -9.90
CA ARG A 76 -10.44 -9.55 -9.80
C ARG A 76 -9.73 -8.54 -8.90
N PRO A 77 -9.85 -7.22 -9.17
CA PRO A 77 -9.21 -6.19 -8.35
C PRO A 77 -9.56 -6.26 -6.86
N GLU A 78 -10.79 -6.64 -6.51
CA GLU A 78 -11.21 -6.83 -5.12
C GLU A 78 -10.47 -7.98 -4.43
N GLU A 79 -10.23 -9.07 -5.17
CA GLU A 79 -9.47 -10.23 -4.67
C GLU A 79 -8.01 -9.87 -4.47
N ALA A 80 -7.43 -9.13 -5.43
CA ALA A 80 -6.07 -8.60 -5.33
C ALA A 80 -5.93 -7.68 -4.11
N ALA A 81 -6.86 -6.75 -3.88
CA ALA A 81 -6.80 -5.86 -2.72
C ALA A 81 -6.81 -6.62 -1.39
N ARG A 82 -7.66 -7.64 -1.25
CA ARG A 82 -7.69 -8.50 -0.05
C ARG A 82 -6.42 -9.31 0.12
N ARG A 83 -5.90 -9.87 -0.98
CA ARG A 83 -4.67 -10.66 -0.98
C ARG A 83 -3.48 -9.81 -0.57
N GLU A 84 -3.29 -8.63 -1.19
CA GLU A 84 -2.16 -7.75 -0.90
C GLU A 84 -2.18 -7.28 0.56
N VAL A 85 -3.31 -6.81 1.08
CA VAL A 85 -3.41 -6.41 2.49
C VAL A 85 -3.08 -7.58 3.43
N ARG A 86 -3.55 -8.79 3.12
CA ARG A 86 -3.23 -9.97 3.92
C ARG A 86 -1.75 -10.36 3.81
N GLU A 87 -1.18 -10.32 2.60
CA GLU A 87 0.22 -10.68 2.36
C GLU A 87 1.18 -9.67 2.99
N GLU A 88 0.90 -8.36 2.86
CA GLU A 88 1.78 -7.30 3.37
C GLU A 88 1.70 -7.13 4.89
N VAL A 89 0.51 -7.11 5.46
CA VAL A 89 0.29 -6.71 6.87
C VAL A 89 -0.50 -7.71 7.72
N GLY A 90 -0.97 -8.81 7.13
CA GLY A 90 -1.66 -9.88 7.86
C GLY A 90 -3.08 -9.54 8.30
N VAL A 91 -3.69 -8.49 7.75
CA VAL A 91 -5.01 -8.01 8.15
C VAL A 91 -6.11 -8.60 7.25
N SER A 92 -7.19 -9.07 7.88
CA SER A 92 -8.43 -9.41 7.18
C SER A 92 -9.33 -8.19 7.04
N LEU A 93 -10.01 -8.09 5.88
CA LEU A 93 -10.85 -6.96 5.54
C LEU A 93 -12.34 -7.34 5.52
N THR A 94 -13.19 -6.45 5.99
CA THR A 94 -14.64 -6.48 5.79
C THR A 94 -15.00 -6.27 4.30
N ALA A 95 -16.23 -5.82 4.00
CA ALA A 95 -16.63 -5.47 2.65
C ALA A 95 -15.76 -4.35 2.06
N LEU A 96 -15.30 -4.54 0.81
CA LEU A 96 -14.58 -3.53 0.05
C LEU A 96 -15.58 -2.58 -0.63
N ARG A 97 -15.31 -1.29 -0.53
CA ARG A 97 -16.04 -0.24 -1.25
C ARG A 97 -15.10 0.42 -2.24
N PRO A 98 -15.40 0.42 -3.55
CA PRO A 98 -14.57 1.11 -4.53
C PRO A 98 -14.58 2.61 -4.28
N LEU A 99 -13.42 3.25 -4.37
CA LEU A 99 -13.26 4.70 -4.29
C LEU A 99 -13.07 5.33 -5.68
N GLY A 100 -12.42 4.61 -6.60
CA GLY A 100 -12.18 5.10 -7.94
C GLY A 100 -11.07 4.37 -8.68
N ARG A 101 -10.77 4.92 -9.86
CA ARG A 101 -9.64 4.49 -10.69
C ARG A 101 -8.80 5.71 -11.05
N TYR A 102 -7.52 5.51 -11.20
CA TYR A 102 -6.62 6.56 -11.66
C TYR A 102 -5.42 5.95 -12.39
N THR A 103 -4.75 6.78 -13.18
CA THR A 103 -3.47 6.39 -13.77
C THR A 103 -2.36 6.56 -12.73
N GLY A 104 -1.60 5.50 -12.50
CA GLY A 104 -0.44 5.51 -11.61
C GLY A 104 0.64 6.48 -12.10
N THR A 105 1.35 7.10 -11.17
CA THR A 105 2.31 8.19 -11.51
C THR A 105 3.77 7.84 -11.20
N GLU A 106 4.03 6.70 -10.54
CA GLU A 106 5.37 6.49 -9.97
C GLU A 106 6.34 5.75 -10.90
N VAL A 107 5.87 4.95 -11.86
CA VAL A 107 6.78 4.17 -12.72
C VAL A 107 6.50 4.32 -14.21
N TYR A 108 5.23 4.36 -14.65
CA TYR A 108 4.85 4.51 -16.06
C TYR A 108 3.48 5.17 -16.21
N ASP A 109 3.31 6.03 -17.23
CA ASP A 109 2.07 6.78 -17.53
C ASP A 109 0.86 5.92 -17.97
N LYS A 110 0.95 4.59 -17.89
CA LYS A 110 -0.11 3.67 -18.34
C LYS A 110 -0.66 2.74 -17.27
N ASP A 111 -0.12 2.77 -16.06
CA ASP A 111 -0.59 1.89 -15.00
C ASP A 111 -1.95 2.35 -14.50
N THR A 112 -2.95 1.49 -14.60
CA THR A 112 -4.26 1.73 -14.00
C THR A 112 -4.26 1.22 -12.57
N VAL A 113 -4.64 2.06 -11.62
CA VAL A 113 -4.80 1.67 -10.22
C VAL A 113 -6.26 1.80 -9.81
N VAL A 114 -6.80 0.73 -9.24
CA VAL A 114 -8.14 0.72 -8.62
C VAL A 114 -7.98 0.89 -7.12
N SER A 115 -8.66 1.88 -6.56
CA SER A 115 -8.62 2.18 -5.14
C SER A 115 -9.88 1.70 -4.43
N TYR A 116 -9.68 1.17 -3.22
CA TYR A 116 -10.74 0.68 -2.35
C TYR A 116 -10.64 1.27 -0.96
N PHE A 117 -11.78 1.35 -0.29
CA PHE A 117 -11.89 1.53 1.16
C PHE A 117 -12.37 0.22 1.78
N ALA A 118 -11.81 -0.15 2.93
CA ALA A 118 -12.30 -1.25 3.75
C ALA A 118 -11.99 -1.01 5.23
N ARG A 119 -12.72 -1.69 6.11
CA ARG A 119 -12.39 -1.77 7.52
C ARG A 119 -11.66 -3.06 7.82
N ALA A 120 -10.66 -2.97 8.69
CA ALA A 120 -9.99 -4.13 9.24
C ALA A 120 -10.87 -4.83 10.28
N GLU A 121 -10.76 -6.15 10.38
CA GLU A 121 -11.44 -6.94 11.41
C GLU A 121 -10.72 -6.86 12.76
N SER A 122 -9.42 -6.57 12.77
CA SER A 122 -8.61 -6.36 13.99
C SER A 122 -7.50 -5.35 13.76
N ALA A 123 -6.93 -4.82 14.85
CA ALA A 123 -5.77 -3.95 14.81
C ALA A 123 -4.44 -4.71 14.70
N ASP A 124 -4.45 -6.03 14.81
CA ASP A 124 -3.24 -6.86 14.85
C ASP A 124 -2.53 -6.86 13.51
N LEU A 125 -1.32 -6.32 13.46
CA LEU A 125 -0.49 -6.28 12.27
C LEU A 125 0.54 -7.43 12.32
N ARG A 126 0.64 -8.16 11.22
CA ARG A 126 1.64 -9.22 11.02
C ARG A 126 2.38 -8.98 9.70
N PRO A 127 3.22 -7.93 9.65
CA PRO A 127 3.82 -7.49 8.40
C PRO A 127 4.83 -8.51 7.86
N ARG A 128 4.81 -8.68 6.55
CA ARG A 128 5.82 -9.43 5.83
C ARG A 128 7.08 -8.57 5.67
N ARG A 129 8.07 -8.77 6.53
CA ARG A 129 9.27 -7.92 6.64
C ARG A 129 10.13 -7.82 5.37
N ALA A 130 9.94 -8.69 4.40
CA ALA A 130 10.59 -8.57 3.09
C ALA A 130 9.97 -7.47 2.22
N GLU A 131 8.70 -7.12 2.46
CA GLU A 131 7.91 -6.19 1.67
C GLU A 131 7.53 -4.93 2.44
N VAL A 132 7.43 -5.00 3.77
CA VAL A 132 7.05 -3.89 4.63
C VAL A 132 8.19 -3.59 5.61
N TYR A 133 8.76 -2.39 5.48
CA TYR A 133 9.81 -1.88 6.37
C TYR A 133 9.25 -1.34 7.68
N GLU A 134 8.16 -0.58 7.58
CA GLU A 134 7.49 0.08 8.71
C GLU A 134 5.97 0.12 8.43
N GLU A 135 5.17 -0.09 9.45
CA GLU A 135 3.72 -0.04 9.37
C GLU A 135 3.14 0.61 10.62
N GLY A 136 1.91 1.13 10.51
CA GLY A 136 1.22 1.68 11.67
C GLY A 136 -0.20 2.16 11.39
N TRP A 137 -0.96 2.29 12.47
CA TRP A 137 -2.28 2.90 12.48
C TRP A 137 -2.18 4.37 12.88
N PHE A 138 -2.67 5.27 12.03
CA PHE A 138 -2.55 6.72 12.22
C PHE A 138 -3.91 7.39 12.29
N GLU A 139 -4.06 8.35 13.18
CA GLU A 139 -5.26 9.18 13.25
C GLU A 139 -5.40 10.04 11.99
N TRP A 140 -6.62 10.25 11.50
CA TRP A 140 -6.89 11.06 10.30
C TRP A 140 -6.32 12.49 10.36
N GLY A 141 -6.25 13.08 11.54
CA GLY A 141 -5.70 14.42 11.77
C GLY A 141 -4.18 14.46 11.94
N ARG A 142 -3.51 13.27 11.99
CA ARG A 142 -2.07 13.16 12.29
C ARG A 142 -1.41 12.10 11.42
N LEU A 143 -1.69 12.16 10.12
CA LEU A 143 -1.03 11.26 9.16
C LEU A 143 0.46 11.58 9.10
N PRO A 144 1.33 10.57 8.99
CA PRO A 144 2.77 10.78 8.93
C PRO A 144 3.21 11.33 7.56
N GLU A 145 4.34 11.99 7.54
CA GLU A 145 4.94 12.53 6.32
C GLU A 145 6.32 11.91 6.05
N PRO A 146 6.77 11.90 4.79
CA PRO A 146 6.00 12.24 3.60
C PRO A 146 5.09 11.09 3.14
N LEU A 147 3.88 11.43 2.69
CA LEU A 147 3.00 10.49 2.01
C LEU A 147 3.46 10.27 0.56
N SER A 148 3.19 9.09 0.01
CA SER A 148 3.30 8.84 -1.43
C SER A 148 2.23 9.64 -2.19
N ARG A 149 2.46 9.90 -3.48
CA ARG A 149 1.45 10.53 -4.33
C ARG A 149 0.20 9.67 -4.45
N GLU A 150 0.37 8.38 -4.47
CA GLU A 150 -0.70 7.38 -4.52
C GLU A 150 -1.56 7.43 -3.25
N ALA A 151 -0.94 7.37 -2.07
CA ALA A 151 -1.65 7.49 -0.80
C ALA A 151 -2.42 8.81 -0.69
N ALA A 152 -1.78 9.93 -1.02
CA ALA A 152 -2.43 11.24 -0.99
C ALA A 152 -3.65 11.30 -1.93
N LYS A 153 -3.54 10.69 -3.12
CA LYS A 153 -4.63 10.64 -4.11
C LYS A 153 -5.81 9.81 -3.62
N VAL A 154 -5.57 8.61 -3.09
CA VAL A 154 -6.63 7.72 -2.58
C VAL A 154 -7.29 8.31 -1.33
N ILE A 155 -6.52 8.93 -0.43
CA ILE A 155 -7.05 9.66 0.72
C ILE A 155 -7.95 10.82 0.26
N GLY A 156 -7.54 11.55 -0.77
CA GLY A 156 -8.35 12.60 -1.39
C GLY A 156 -9.66 12.06 -1.98
N GLN A 157 -9.63 10.93 -2.68
CA GLN A 157 -10.84 10.27 -3.21
C GLN A 157 -11.80 9.88 -2.08
N TYR A 158 -11.27 9.32 -1.00
CA TYR A 158 -12.07 8.95 0.17
C TYR A 158 -12.74 10.18 0.81
N ARG A 159 -11.97 11.25 1.07
CA ARG A 159 -12.51 12.48 1.64
C ARG A 159 -13.62 13.11 0.76
N ALA A 160 -13.42 13.12 -0.54
CA ALA A 160 -14.43 13.61 -1.48
C ALA A 160 -15.71 12.76 -1.45
N ALA A 161 -15.59 11.44 -1.32
CA ALA A 161 -16.72 10.53 -1.23
C ALA A 161 -17.49 10.63 0.10
N GLU A 162 -16.82 11.05 1.20
CA GLU A 162 -17.44 11.24 2.52
C GLU A 162 -17.91 12.69 2.75
N GLY A 163 -17.72 13.61 1.80
CA GLY A 163 -18.09 15.01 1.93
C GLY A 163 -17.22 15.77 2.94
N ARG A 164 -15.97 15.34 3.14
CA ARG A 164 -15.02 15.90 4.11
C ARG A 164 -13.87 16.65 3.43
#